data_bd3c5f093b1fb72ba8c034eb485aba5d
#
_entry.id   bd3c5f093b1fb72ba8c034eb485aba5d
#
_cell.length_a   1.000
_cell.length_b   1.000
_cell.length_c   1.000
_cell.angle_alpha   90.00
_cell.angle_beta   90.00
_cell.angle_gamma   90.00
#
_symmetry.space_group_name_H-M   'P 1'
#
loop_
_entity.id
_entity.type
_entity.pdbx_description
1 polymer ?
#
loop_
_entity_poly.entity_id
_entity_poly.type
_entity_poly.pdbx_seq_one_letter_code
_entity_poly.pdbx_strand_id
1 'polypeptide(L)'
;MKTGPFLTKPGAKSIGLRLAWAAAAVMALSVGVAEAGQSMVASEIEKSFRGVTLDGIYNDGTFFSETYFDDGSIRYHDAAGADSGDWSVRENLFCTFYEGQQGACFFVEREGANCFIFFEPVRAADGRIVPREIWTSRGWNRKAAATCSKPPEAVI
;
A
#
# COMPACT_ATOMS: atom_id res chain seq x y z
N MET A 1 79.55 45.68 -40.67
CA MET A 1 78.87 46.91 -41.20
C MET A 1 77.37 46.61 -41.38
N LYS A 2 76.56 47.49 -40.90
CA LYS A 2 75.06 47.63 -41.04
C LYS A 2 74.21 46.81 -40.06
N THR A 3 73.84 47.46 -39.02
CA THR A 3 72.78 47.30 -38.07
C THR A 3 71.42 47.39 -38.74
N GLY A 4 70.48 46.52 -38.39
CA GLY A 4 69.05 46.63 -38.72
C GLY A 4 68.19 46.63 -37.44
N PRO A 5 67.10 47.32 -37.42
CA PRO A 5 66.43 47.68 -36.16
C PRO A 5 65.46 46.65 -35.66
N PHE A 6 65.35 46.61 -34.35
CA PHE A 6 64.39 45.82 -33.57
C PHE A 6 62.96 46.34 -33.77
N LEU A 7 62.03 45.41 -34.16
CA LEU A 7 60.58 45.68 -34.15
C LEU A 7 60.01 45.07 -32.87
N THR A 8 59.53 45.93 -32.00
CA THR A 8 58.78 45.57 -30.80
C THR A 8 57.34 45.22 -31.17
N LYS A 9 56.91 44.03 -30.71
CA LYS A 9 55.56 43.47 -30.88
C LYS A 9 54.66 43.97 -29.77
N PRO A 10 53.43 44.51 -30.02
CA PRO A 10 52.51 44.93 -28.96
C PRO A 10 51.84 43.72 -28.33
N GLY A 11 51.74 43.74 -27.00
CA GLY A 11 51.12 42.67 -26.22
C GLY A 11 49.62 42.61 -26.39
N ALA A 12 49.12 41.42 -26.66
CA ALA A 12 47.71 41.10 -26.68
C ALA A 12 47.17 40.96 -25.25
N LYS A 13 46.25 41.80 -24.82
CA LYS A 13 45.50 41.68 -23.58
C LYS A 13 44.45 40.56 -23.77
N SER A 14 44.60 39.44 -23.10
CA SER A 14 43.58 38.40 -23.01
C SER A 14 42.43 38.86 -22.12
N ILE A 15 41.30 39.09 -22.72
CA ILE A 15 40.03 39.33 -22.03
C ILE A 15 39.55 37.96 -21.55
N GLY A 16 39.67 37.71 -20.25
CA GLY A 16 39.17 36.50 -19.63
C GLY A 16 37.63 36.54 -19.57
N LEU A 17 37.00 35.75 -20.45
CA LEU A 17 35.57 35.52 -20.43
C LEU A 17 35.25 34.54 -19.28
N ARG A 18 34.76 35.06 -18.16
CA ARG A 18 34.28 34.26 -17.05
C ARG A 18 32.88 33.70 -17.41
N LEU A 19 32.81 32.47 -17.87
CA LEU A 19 31.52 31.75 -17.96
C LEU A 19 31.04 31.48 -16.51
N ALA A 20 30.00 32.21 -16.10
CA ALA A 20 29.23 31.92 -14.91
C ALA A 20 28.32 30.69 -15.22
N TRP A 21 28.63 29.56 -14.66
CA TRP A 21 27.75 28.37 -14.69
C TRP A 21 26.62 28.62 -13.72
N ALA A 22 25.44 28.97 -14.24
CA ALA A 22 24.20 28.94 -13.46
C ALA A 22 23.77 27.50 -13.28
N ALA A 23 24.02 26.95 -12.10
CA ALA A 23 23.48 25.66 -11.70
C ALA A 23 21.97 25.82 -11.49
N ALA A 24 21.15 25.40 -12.47
CA ALA A 24 19.72 25.26 -12.30
C ALA A 24 19.46 24.02 -11.44
N ALA A 25 19.11 24.23 -10.17
CA ALA A 25 18.62 23.17 -9.29
C ALA A 25 17.23 22.76 -9.77
N VAL A 26 17.14 21.61 -10.47
CA VAL A 26 15.88 20.97 -10.80
C VAL A 26 15.38 20.31 -9.50
N MET A 27 14.43 20.95 -8.81
CA MET A 27 13.66 20.28 -7.75
C MET A 27 12.76 19.26 -8.41
N ALA A 28 13.16 17.98 -8.35
CA ALA A 28 12.29 16.86 -8.69
C ALA A 28 11.20 16.80 -7.61
N LEU A 29 9.99 17.25 -7.94
CA LEU A 29 8.79 16.95 -7.17
C LEU A 29 8.55 15.45 -7.33
N SER A 30 8.93 14.68 -6.31
CA SER A 30 8.51 13.29 -6.18
C SER A 30 7.00 13.31 -5.88
N VAL A 31 6.18 13.14 -6.92
CA VAL A 31 4.77 12.81 -6.79
C VAL A 31 4.75 11.41 -6.18
N GLY A 32 4.43 11.30 -4.89
CA GLY A 32 4.20 10.02 -4.25
C GLY A 32 3.01 9.36 -4.95
N VAL A 33 3.26 8.40 -5.81
CA VAL A 33 2.23 7.47 -6.28
C VAL A 33 1.74 6.71 -5.04
N ALA A 34 0.47 6.87 -4.70
CA ALA A 34 -0.17 5.97 -3.74
C ALA A 34 0.01 4.55 -4.30
N GLU A 35 0.76 3.74 -3.58
CA GLU A 35 0.99 2.34 -3.96
C GLU A 35 -0.35 1.64 -3.83
N ALA A 36 -0.94 1.26 -4.97
CA ALA A 36 -2.13 0.42 -5.00
C ALA A 36 -1.83 -0.87 -4.24
N GLY A 37 -2.76 -1.34 -3.42
CA GLY A 37 -2.57 -2.55 -2.63
C GLY A 37 -2.15 -3.73 -3.52
N GLN A 38 -1.22 -4.53 -3.03
CA GLN A 38 -0.77 -5.73 -3.74
C GLN A 38 -1.73 -6.88 -3.44
N SER A 39 -2.38 -7.44 -4.48
CA SER A 39 -3.23 -8.63 -4.33
C SER A 39 -2.44 -9.81 -3.77
N MET A 40 -2.98 -10.45 -2.74
CA MET A 40 -2.36 -11.58 -2.05
C MET A 40 -2.82 -12.92 -2.64
N VAL A 41 -1.87 -13.84 -2.78
CA VAL A 41 -2.18 -15.24 -3.14
C VAL A 41 -2.42 -16.11 -1.90
N ALA A 42 -3.04 -17.27 -2.08
CA ALA A 42 -3.45 -18.18 -1.01
C ALA A 42 -2.36 -18.41 0.05
N SER A 43 -1.14 -18.72 -0.37
CA SER A 43 -0.04 -19.01 0.56
C SER A 43 0.41 -17.78 1.38
N GLU A 44 0.27 -16.58 0.83
CA GLU A 44 0.57 -15.33 1.54
C GLU A 44 -0.52 -15.02 2.56
N ILE A 45 -1.79 -15.23 2.21
CA ILE A 45 -2.94 -15.06 3.11
C ILE A 45 -2.79 -16.00 4.30
N GLU A 46 -2.61 -17.31 4.06
CA GLU A 46 -2.43 -18.29 5.12
C GLU A 46 -1.26 -17.94 6.06
N LYS A 47 -0.10 -17.59 5.49
CA LYS A 47 1.08 -17.23 6.27
C LYS A 47 0.86 -15.96 7.10
N SER A 48 0.07 -15.01 6.59
CA SER A 48 -0.16 -13.73 7.25
C SER A 48 -1.20 -13.78 8.36
N PHE A 49 -2.15 -14.73 8.27
CA PHE A 49 -3.30 -14.75 9.20
C PHE A 49 -3.23 -15.88 10.22
N ARG A 50 -2.60 -17.01 9.90
CA ARG A 50 -2.52 -18.16 10.80
C ARG A 50 -1.89 -17.79 12.16
N GLY A 51 -2.61 -18.03 13.25
CA GLY A 51 -2.19 -17.69 14.62
C GLY A 51 -2.17 -16.20 14.93
N VAL A 52 -2.84 -15.35 14.12
CA VAL A 52 -2.81 -13.90 14.24
C VAL A 52 -4.16 -13.36 14.71
N THR A 53 -4.12 -12.28 15.50
CA THR A 53 -5.27 -11.43 15.76
C THR A 53 -5.15 -10.17 14.93
N LEU A 54 -6.13 -9.91 14.08
CA LEU A 54 -6.32 -8.64 13.40
C LEU A 54 -7.29 -7.76 14.21
N ASP A 55 -6.91 -6.50 14.37
CA ASP A 55 -7.86 -5.43 14.65
C ASP A 55 -8.22 -4.78 13.32
N GLY A 56 -9.45 -4.35 13.16
CA GLY A 56 -9.92 -3.84 11.89
C GLY A 56 -11.05 -2.83 12.00
N ILE A 57 -11.40 -2.29 10.84
CA ILE A 57 -12.50 -1.35 10.67
C ILE A 57 -13.25 -1.69 9.37
N TYR A 58 -14.57 -1.70 9.43
CA TYR A 58 -15.44 -1.77 8.25
C TYR A 58 -15.50 -0.41 7.55
N ASN A 59 -15.99 -0.41 6.32
CA ASN A 59 -16.13 0.82 5.52
C ASN A 59 -17.17 1.82 6.10
N ASP A 60 -18.02 1.36 7.00
CA ASP A 60 -18.97 2.19 7.76
C ASP A 60 -18.38 2.79 9.05
N GLY A 61 -17.14 2.46 9.37
CA GLY A 61 -16.45 2.94 10.56
C GLY A 61 -16.57 2.04 11.80
N THR A 62 -17.28 0.94 11.72
CA THR A 62 -17.41 -0.03 12.83
C THR A 62 -16.10 -0.79 13.03
N PHE A 63 -15.61 -0.84 14.28
CA PHE A 63 -14.41 -1.60 14.64
C PHE A 63 -14.73 -3.06 14.94
N PHE A 64 -13.79 -3.93 14.57
CA PHE A 64 -13.84 -5.35 14.91
C PHE A 64 -12.45 -5.89 15.31
N SER A 65 -12.45 -7.07 15.88
CA SER A 65 -11.25 -7.86 16.13
C SER A 65 -11.51 -9.32 15.79
N GLU A 66 -10.58 -9.93 15.07
CA GLU A 66 -10.67 -11.35 14.66
C GLU A 66 -9.38 -12.08 15.00
N THR A 67 -9.50 -13.24 15.64
CA THR A 67 -8.37 -14.14 15.89
C THR A 67 -8.52 -15.39 15.04
N TYR A 68 -7.50 -15.64 14.21
CA TYR A 68 -7.42 -16.80 13.30
C TYR A 68 -6.51 -17.86 13.90
N PHE A 69 -7.08 -18.96 14.37
CA PHE A 69 -6.32 -20.03 14.98
C PHE A 69 -5.69 -20.98 13.95
N ASP A 70 -4.65 -21.69 14.38
CA ASP A 70 -3.91 -22.63 13.52
C ASP A 70 -4.74 -23.83 13.06
N ASP A 71 -5.76 -24.20 13.82
CA ASP A 71 -6.70 -25.29 13.51
C ASP A 71 -7.79 -24.90 12.51
N GLY A 72 -7.82 -23.64 12.04
CA GLY A 72 -8.82 -23.11 11.12
C GLY A 72 -10.03 -22.50 11.81
N SER A 73 -10.11 -22.51 13.14
CA SER A 73 -11.18 -21.81 13.86
C SER A 73 -10.93 -20.28 13.86
N ILE A 74 -12.02 -19.52 14.00
CA ILE A 74 -11.99 -18.05 14.10
C ILE A 74 -12.80 -17.60 15.31
N ARG A 75 -12.36 -16.51 15.93
CA ARG A 75 -13.13 -15.78 16.93
C ARG A 75 -13.27 -14.33 16.51
N TYR A 76 -14.49 -13.89 16.37
CA TYR A 76 -14.87 -12.52 16.04
C TYR A 76 -15.32 -11.77 17.30
N HIS A 77 -15.12 -10.47 17.34
CA HIS A 77 -15.63 -9.57 18.37
C HIS A 77 -15.76 -8.15 17.83
N ASP A 78 -16.91 -7.52 18.11
CA ASP A 78 -17.17 -6.11 17.84
C ASP A 78 -17.96 -5.47 19.02
N ALA A 79 -18.50 -4.27 18.82
CA ALA A 79 -19.32 -3.58 19.82
C ALA A 79 -20.67 -4.26 20.10
N ALA A 80 -21.19 -5.06 19.16
CA ALA A 80 -22.46 -5.79 19.28
C ALA A 80 -22.30 -7.12 20.02
N GLY A 81 -21.10 -7.71 20.02
CA GLY A 81 -20.84 -8.97 20.71
C GLY A 81 -19.66 -9.76 20.15
N ALA A 82 -19.70 -11.07 20.40
CA ALA A 82 -18.70 -12.01 19.94
C ALA A 82 -19.37 -13.15 19.18
N ASP A 83 -18.66 -13.71 18.18
CA ASP A 83 -19.06 -14.87 17.42
C ASP A 83 -17.84 -15.79 17.20
N SER A 84 -18.08 -17.02 16.80
CA SER A 84 -17.06 -18.01 16.48
C SER A 84 -17.43 -18.78 15.22
N GLY A 85 -16.46 -19.42 14.62
CA GLY A 85 -16.66 -20.18 13.39
C GLY A 85 -15.36 -20.67 12.82
N ASP A 86 -15.28 -20.74 11.50
CA ASP A 86 -14.14 -21.23 10.76
C ASP A 86 -13.63 -20.21 9.74
N TRP A 87 -12.32 -20.25 9.48
CA TRP A 87 -11.69 -19.54 8.38
C TRP A 87 -10.95 -20.48 7.45
N SER A 88 -10.88 -20.14 6.20
CA SER A 88 -10.15 -20.91 5.18
C SER A 88 -9.69 -20.03 4.04
N VAL A 89 -8.75 -20.55 3.24
CA VAL A 89 -8.35 -19.91 1.97
C VAL A 89 -8.75 -20.82 0.83
N ARG A 90 -9.46 -20.29 -0.17
CA ARG A 90 -9.93 -21.01 -1.35
C ARG A 90 -9.65 -20.19 -2.59
N GLU A 91 -8.87 -20.71 -3.54
CA GLU A 91 -8.58 -20.03 -4.82
C GLU A 91 -8.12 -18.56 -4.67
N ASN A 92 -7.24 -18.26 -3.74
CA ASN A 92 -6.79 -16.92 -3.39
C ASN A 92 -7.87 -16.01 -2.74
N LEU A 93 -8.99 -16.57 -2.30
CA LEU A 93 -9.96 -15.87 -1.49
C LEU A 93 -9.81 -16.27 -0.02
N PHE A 94 -9.83 -15.30 0.85
CA PHE A 94 -9.96 -15.50 2.29
C PHE A 94 -11.42 -15.63 2.64
N CYS A 95 -11.82 -16.71 3.30
CA CYS A 95 -13.22 -17.01 3.63
C CYS A 95 -13.40 -17.17 5.13
N THR A 96 -14.47 -16.58 5.66
CA THR A 96 -14.91 -16.72 7.05
C THR A 96 -16.35 -17.23 7.10
N PHE A 97 -16.66 -18.09 8.07
CA PHE A 97 -18.00 -18.63 8.30
C PHE A 97 -18.26 -18.59 9.80
N TYR A 98 -19.34 -17.98 10.22
CA TYR A 98 -19.68 -17.82 11.62
C TYR A 98 -20.92 -18.61 11.99
N GLU A 99 -21.04 -18.97 13.28
CA GLU A 99 -22.19 -19.72 13.78
C GLU A 99 -23.46 -18.87 13.84
N GLY A 100 -23.34 -17.58 14.18
CA GLY A 100 -24.44 -16.64 14.37
C GLY A 100 -24.76 -15.76 13.18
N GLN A 101 -23.93 -15.77 12.14
CA GLN A 101 -24.10 -14.93 10.95
C GLN A 101 -23.57 -15.59 9.68
N GLN A 102 -23.98 -15.09 8.53
CA GLN A 102 -23.46 -15.59 7.26
C GLN A 102 -22.00 -15.23 7.10
N GLY A 103 -21.19 -16.22 6.69
CA GLY A 103 -19.83 -15.99 6.27
C GLY A 103 -19.72 -15.43 4.86
N ALA A 104 -18.52 -14.99 4.50
CA ALA A 104 -18.20 -14.49 3.17
C ALA A 104 -16.77 -14.83 2.77
N CYS A 105 -16.50 -14.71 1.47
CA CYS A 105 -15.14 -14.80 0.93
C CYS A 105 -14.71 -13.44 0.39
N PHE A 106 -13.41 -13.14 0.49
CA PHE A 106 -12.86 -11.83 0.13
C PHE A 106 -11.56 -11.99 -0.66
N PHE A 107 -11.36 -11.14 -1.65
CA PHE A 107 -10.03 -10.83 -2.12
C PHE A 107 -9.30 -10.04 -1.04
N VAL A 108 -8.01 -10.29 -0.88
CA VAL A 108 -7.18 -9.56 0.08
C VAL A 108 -6.06 -8.85 -0.66
N GLU A 109 -5.89 -7.58 -0.37
CA GLU A 109 -4.75 -6.79 -0.81
C GLU A 109 -3.91 -6.37 0.40
N ARG A 110 -2.60 -6.26 0.21
CA ARG A 110 -1.69 -5.76 1.22
C ARG A 110 -1.26 -4.33 0.89
N GLU A 111 -1.41 -3.43 1.86
CA GLU A 111 -0.90 -2.06 1.82
C GLU A 111 0.21 -1.89 2.87
N GLY A 112 1.42 -1.65 2.41
CA GLY A 112 2.58 -1.57 3.30
C GLY A 112 2.87 -2.88 4.05
N ALA A 113 3.44 -2.78 5.24
CA ALA A 113 3.92 -3.95 5.99
C ALA A 113 2.82 -4.62 6.84
N ASN A 114 1.82 -3.87 7.30
CA ASN A 114 0.80 -4.32 8.26
C ASN A 114 -0.55 -3.65 8.01
N CYS A 115 -1.07 -3.80 6.80
CA CYS A 115 -2.44 -3.47 6.44
C CYS A 115 -2.96 -4.47 5.41
N PHE A 116 -4.13 -5.04 5.68
CA PHE A 116 -4.83 -5.98 4.83
C PHE A 116 -6.19 -5.37 4.48
N ILE A 117 -6.49 -5.27 3.20
CA ILE A 117 -7.71 -4.68 2.68
C ILE A 117 -8.54 -5.80 2.08
N PHE A 118 -9.81 -5.90 2.50
CA PHE A 118 -10.72 -6.96 2.11
C PHE A 118 -11.77 -6.41 1.14
N PHE A 119 -11.95 -7.13 0.03
CA PHE A 119 -12.92 -6.78 -1.02
C PHE A 119 -13.84 -7.95 -1.29
N GLU A 120 -15.14 -7.71 -1.28
CA GLU A 120 -16.12 -8.70 -1.73
C GLU A 120 -15.91 -9.04 -3.21
N PRO A 121 -16.10 -10.33 -3.60
CA PRO A 121 -16.09 -10.73 -5.00
C PRO A 121 -17.37 -10.25 -5.71
N VAL A 122 -17.21 -9.75 -6.93
CA VAL A 122 -18.31 -9.42 -7.84
C VAL A 122 -18.07 -10.06 -9.21
N ARG A 123 -19.16 -10.33 -9.92
CA ARG A 123 -19.07 -10.83 -11.30
C ARG A 123 -18.98 -9.66 -12.26
N ALA A 124 -17.87 -9.58 -13.00
CA ALA A 124 -17.67 -8.63 -14.08
C ALA A 124 -18.54 -8.98 -15.31
N ALA A 125 -18.68 -8.04 -16.23
CA ALA A 125 -19.51 -8.20 -17.46
C ALA A 125 -19.02 -9.36 -18.37
N ASP A 126 -17.73 -9.70 -18.32
CA ASP A 126 -17.12 -10.82 -19.03
C ASP A 126 -17.26 -12.18 -18.30
N GLY A 127 -17.96 -12.19 -17.14
CA GLY A 127 -18.22 -13.38 -16.34
C GLY A 127 -17.12 -13.71 -15.31
N ARG A 128 -15.98 -13.03 -15.30
CA ARG A 128 -14.92 -13.24 -14.32
C ARG A 128 -15.35 -12.76 -12.93
N ILE A 129 -14.82 -13.40 -11.90
CA ILE A 129 -14.96 -12.95 -10.52
C ILE A 129 -13.78 -12.03 -10.21
N VAL A 130 -14.08 -10.80 -9.80
CA VAL A 130 -13.11 -9.73 -9.52
C VAL A 130 -13.43 -9.07 -8.20
N PRO A 131 -12.47 -8.40 -7.54
CA PRO A 131 -12.76 -7.62 -6.34
C PRO A 131 -13.71 -6.45 -6.67
N ARG A 132 -14.61 -6.14 -5.73
CA ARG A 132 -15.43 -4.93 -5.77
C ARG A 132 -14.52 -3.68 -5.72
N GLU A 133 -14.93 -2.56 -6.30
CA GLU A 133 -14.15 -1.32 -6.29
C GLU A 133 -13.99 -0.71 -4.88
N ILE A 134 -15.02 -0.88 -4.03
CA ILE A 134 -15.03 -0.35 -2.66
C ILE A 134 -14.67 -1.48 -1.71
N TRP A 135 -13.68 -1.25 -0.86
CA TRP A 135 -13.28 -2.21 0.17
C TRP A 135 -14.42 -2.42 1.22
N THR A 136 -14.49 -3.62 1.75
CA THR A 136 -15.45 -4.02 2.79
C THR A 136 -14.92 -3.71 4.17
N SER A 137 -13.66 -4.08 4.43
CA SER A 137 -12.98 -3.85 5.70
C SER A 137 -11.48 -3.71 5.50
N ARG A 138 -10.81 -3.17 6.51
CA ARG A 138 -9.35 -3.14 6.63
C ARG A 138 -8.93 -3.68 7.97
N GLY A 139 -7.87 -4.49 7.99
CA GLY A 139 -7.35 -5.07 9.23
C GLY A 139 -5.84 -4.98 9.31
N TRP A 140 -5.32 -5.01 10.52
CA TRP A 140 -3.89 -5.04 10.80
C TRP A 140 -3.60 -5.99 11.97
N ASN A 141 -2.44 -6.63 11.96
CA ASN A 141 -1.99 -7.42 13.09
C ASN A 141 -1.78 -6.49 14.30
N ARG A 142 -2.52 -6.74 15.39
CA ARG A 142 -2.48 -5.90 16.60
C ARG A 142 -1.11 -5.84 17.29
N LYS A 143 -0.22 -6.80 16.97
CA LYS A 143 1.13 -6.85 17.55
C LYS A 143 2.12 -5.89 16.89
N ALA A 144 1.72 -5.19 15.83
CA ALA A 144 2.56 -4.23 15.11
C ALA A 144 1.78 -2.96 14.77
N ALA A 145 2.49 -1.86 14.49
CA ALA A 145 1.85 -0.63 14.07
C ALA A 145 1.11 -0.81 12.73
N ALA A 146 -0.13 -0.33 12.65
CA ALA A 146 -0.90 -0.34 11.41
C ALA A 146 -0.24 0.55 10.34
N THR A 147 -0.21 0.08 9.11
CA THR A 147 0.29 0.84 7.96
C THR A 147 -0.81 1.26 6.99
N CYS A 148 -2.08 0.98 7.33
CA CYS A 148 -3.22 1.38 6.53
C CYS A 148 -3.23 2.90 6.29
N SER A 149 -3.39 3.32 5.04
CA SER A 149 -3.64 4.73 4.72
C SER A 149 -4.91 5.19 5.44
N LYS A 150 -4.91 6.43 5.93
CA LYS A 150 -6.13 7.01 6.50
C LYS A 150 -7.22 7.01 5.44
N PRO A 151 -8.49 6.69 5.81
CA PRO A 151 -9.60 6.92 4.89
C PRO A 151 -9.56 8.37 4.43
N PRO A 152 -9.93 8.67 3.17
CA PRO A 152 -10.10 10.05 2.76
C PRO A 152 -11.02 10.74 3.76
N GLU A 153 -10.62 11.92 4.28
CA GLU A 153 -11.48 12.72 5.17
C GLU A 153 -12.78 13.00 4.41
N ALA A 154 -13.90 12.68 5.05
CA ALA A 154 -15.20 13.01 4.46
C ALA A 154 -15.22 14.53 4.26
N VAL A 155 -15.31 14.97 3.00
CA VAL A 155 -15.56 16.37 2.68
C VAL A 155 -17.02 16.62 3.08
N ILE A 156 -17.20 17.29 4.22
CA ILE A 156 -18.51 17.72 4.73
C ILE A 156 -18.98 18.94 3.94
#